data_01d7dca5b7b9d2f83540675b8ca07a9d
#
_entry.id   01d7dca5b7b9d2f83540675b8ca07a9d
#
_cell.length_a   1.000
_cell.length_b   1.000
_cell.length_c   1.000
_cell.angle_alpha   90.00
_cell.angle_beta   90.00
_cell.angle_gamma   90.00
#
_symmetry.space_group_name_H-M   'P 1'
#
loop_
_entity.id
_entity.type
_entity.pdbx_description
1 polymer ?
#
loop_
_entity_poly.entity_id
_entity_poly.type
_entity_poly.pdbx_seq_one_letter_code
_entity_poly.pdbx_strand_id
1 'polypeptide(L)'
;ADNTARILDVKYHVLRPHGDEGATDFYQWGALLRSVSGFEVYRKVYRDVITPERVAELLILHSDMPRSLRFCLNGVVKNIELVANSHSGETLRQAGLLYSQLRYGRIEDILKVGLHTWLTDFMDRIYLLGDGISKDFLVPMSEAA
;
A
#
# COMPACT_ATOMS: atom_id res chain seq x y z
N ALA A 1 3.46 1.27 4.80
CA ALA A 1 2.30 1.37 3.90
C ALA A 1 1.90 2.83 3.65
N ASP A 2 1.67 3.61 4.69
CA ASP A 2 1.25 5.01 4.55
C ASP A 2 2.22 5.84 3.71
N ASN A 3 3.50 5.74 3.98
CA ASN A 3 4.53 6.48 3.25
C ASN A 3 4.58 6.11 1.76
N THR A 4 4.51 4.83 1.45
CA THR A 4 4.46 4.34 0.06
C THR A 4 3.21 4.84 -0.66
N ALA A 5 2.05 4.80 -0.01
CA ALA A 5 0.79 5.29 -0.57
C ALA A 5 0.87 6.79 -0.88
N ARG A 6 1.43 7.58 0.03
CA ARG A 6 1.57 9.03 -0.18
C ARG A 6 2.54 9.37 -1.31
N ILE A 7 3.68 8.70 -1.36
CA ILE A 7 4.67 8.91 -2.43
C ILE A 7 4.05 8.60 -3.79
N LEU A 8 3.36 7.47 -3.89
CA LEU A 8 2.71 7.05 -5.13
C LEU A 8 1.60 8.02 -5.53
N ASP A 9 0.76 8.45 -4.60
CA ASP A 9 -0.34 9.36 -4.87
C ASP A 9 0.16 10.70 -5.43
N VAL A 10 1.13 11.31 -4.77
CA VAL A 10 1.69 12.60 -5.19
C VAL A 10 2.32 12.50 -6.58
N LYS A 11 3.16 11.50 -6.80
CA LYS A 11 3.90 11.37 -8.06
C LYS A 11 3.00 10.96 -9.23
N TYR A 12 2.08 10.05 -9.01
CA TYR A 12 1.18 9.61 -10.06
C TYR A 12 0.28 10.76 -10.54
N HIS A 13 -0.22 11.56 -9.59
CA HIS A 13 -1.08 12.69 -9.90
C HIS A 13 -0.31 13.81 -10.63
N VAL A 14 0.93 14.09 -10.21
CA VAL A 14 1.74 15.15 -10.82
C VAL A 14 2.25 14.76 -12.21
N LEU A 15 2.65 13.50 -12.42
CA LEU A 15 3.31 13.08 -13.65
C LEU A 15 2.36 12.71 -14.78
N ARG A 16 1.15 12.24 -14.46
CA ARG A 16 0.21 11.73 -15.47
C ARG A 16 -0.39 12.79 -16.39
N PRO A 17 -0.71 14.02 -15.94
CA PRO A 17 -1.35 15.00 -16.82
C PRO A 17 -0.47 15.53 -17.97
N HIS A 18 0.81 15.25 -17.89
CA HIS A 18 1.79 15.78 -18.85
C HIS A 18 2.18 14.74 -19.90
N GLY A 19 1.26 13.96 -20.34
CA GLY A 19 1.31 12.74 -21.12
C GLY A 19 2.16 12.66 -22.38
N ASP A 20 3.12 13.52 -22.59
CA ASP A 20 3.84 13.57 -23.86
C ASP A 20 5.38 13.56 -23.73
N GLU A 21 5.89 13.24 -22.58
CA GLU A 21 7.33 13.40 -22.35
C GLU A 21 7.95 12.09 -21.84
N GLY A 22 7.92 11.09 -22.71
CA GLY A 22 8.35 9.73 -22.38
C GLY A 22 9.70 9.61 -21.70
N ALA A 23 10.67 10.44 -22.06
CA ALA A 23 12.01 10.38 -21.47
C ALA A 23 12.02 10.96 -20.04
N THR A 24 11.38 12.10 -19.82
CA THR A 24 11.30 12.74 -18.51
C THR A 24 10.49 11.87 -17.53
N ASP A 25 9.36 11.33 -17.97
CA ASP A 25 8.53 10.42 -17.19
C ASP A 25 9.32 9.16 -16.79
N PHE A 26 10.07 8.60 -17.71
CA PHE A 26 10.91 7.44 -17.44
C PHE A 26 11.88 7.69 -16.28
N TYR A 27 12.59 8.82 -16.33
CA TYR A 27 13.55 9.18 -15.27
C TYR A 27 12.86 9.45 -13.92
N GLN A 28 11.71 10.10 -13.95
CA GLN A 28 10.96 10.43 -12.72
C GLN A 28 10.38 9.18 -12.06
N TRP A 29 9.82 8.29 -12.84
CA TRP A 29 9.30 7.00 -12.33
C TRP A 29 10.45 6.10 -11.87
N GLY A 30 11.58 6.11 -12.58
CA GLY A 30 12.77 5.39 -12.14
C GLY A 30 13.31 5.93 -10.82
N ALA A 31 13.32 7.24 -10.63
CA ALA A 31 13.72 7.87 -9.37
C ALA A 31 12.77 7.49 -8.24
N LEU A 32 11.47 7.47 -8.49
CA LEU A 32 10.49 7.02 -7.51
C LEU A 32 10.74 5.57 -7.10
N LEU A 33 10.95 4.68 -8.05
CA LEU A 33 11.26 3.27 -7.77
C LEU A 33 12.53 3.15 -6.93
N ARG A 34 13.57 3.91 -7.24
CA ARG A 34 14.81 3.90 -6.45
C ARG A 34 14.57 4.40 -5.03
N SER A 35 13.73 5.41 -4.85
CA SER A 35 13.44 5.97 -3.53
C SER A 35 12.77 4.97 -2.59
N VAL A 36 12.05 3.99 -3.13
CA VAL A 36 11.41 2.90 -2.36
C VAL A 36 12.17 1.58 -2.49
N SER A 37 13.39 1.61 -3.05
CA SER A 37 14.22 0.42 -3.28
C SER A 37 13.54 -0.64 -4.17
N GLY A 38 12.73 -0.18 -5.12
CA GLY A 38 11.93 -1.05 -5.98
C GLY A 38 12.42 -1.19 -7.41
N PHE A 39 13.47 -0.48 -7.79
CA PHE A 39 13.94 -0.47 -9.18
C PHE A 39 14.37 -1.87 -9.67
N GLU A 40 15.18 -2.57 -8.88
CA GLU A 40 15.63 -3.92 -9.22
C GLU A 40 14.47 -4.93 -9.25
N VAL A 41 13.55 -4.82 -8.31
CA VAL A 41 12.35 -5.67 -8.29
C VAL A 41 11.51 -5.41 -9.54
N TYR A 42 11.33 -4.16 -9.92
CA TYR A 42 10.61 -3.81 -11.15
C TYR A 42 11.22 -4.47 -12.37
N ARG A 43 12.54 -4.39 -12.52
CA ARG A 43 13.26 -4.99 -13.65
C ARG A 43 13.11 -6.50 -13.69
N LYS A 44 13.10 -7.16 -12.54
CA LYS A 44 12.90 -8.62 -12.47
C LYS A 44 11.50 -9.04 -12.83
N VAL A 45 10.50 -8.28 -12.39
CA VAL A 45 9.08 -8.63 -12.56
C VAL A 45 8.59 -8.33 -13.98
N TYR A 46 8.86 -7.14 -14.47
CA TYR A 46 8.28 -6.67 -15.74
C TYR A 46 9.22 -6.80 -16.93
N ARG A 47 10.52 -6.67 -16.72
CA ARG A 47 11.56 -6.79 -17.77
C ARG A 47 11.32 -5.90 -18.99
N ASP A 48 10.68 -4.77 -18.80
CA ASP A 48 10.19 -3.90 -19.87
C ASP A 48 10.26 -2.45 -19.43
N VAL A 49 9.79 -1.56 -20.28
CA VAL A 49 9.77 -0.12 -20.00
C VAL A 49 8.98 0.18 -18.73
N ILE A 50 9.34 1.27 -18.07
CA ILE A 50 8.65 1.74 -16.88
C ILE A 50 7.38 2.46 -17.31
N THR A 51 6.22 1.98 -16.85
CA THR A 51 4.93 2.62 -17.05
C THR A 51 4.31 2.99 -15.71
N PRO A 52 3.52 4.10 -15.64
CA PRO A 52 2.87 4.48 -14.40
C PRO A 52 1.99 3.37 -13.81
N GLU A 53 1.26 2.67 -14.67
CA GLU A 53 0.36 1.59 -14.25
C GLU A 53 1.12 0.42 -13.62
N ARG A 54 2.26 0.03 -14.19
CA ARG A 54 3.08 -1.04 -13.65
C ARG A 54 3.78 -0.63 -12.35
N VAL A 55 4.20 0.63 -12.24
CA VAL A 55 4.75 1.14 -10.98
C VAL A 55 3.69 1.08 -9.89
N ALA A 56 2.48 1.53 -10.18
CA ALA A 56 1.36 1.45 -9.23
C ALA A 56 1.06 0.00 -8.85
N GLU A 57 1.00 -0.90 -9.81
CA GLU A 57 0.78 -2.33 -9.55
C GLU A 57 1.85 -2.91 -8.63
N LEU A 58 3.13 -2.63 -8.90
CA LEU A 58 4.24 -3.10 -8.09
C LEU A 58 4.14 -2.60 -6.65
N LEU A 59 3.90 -1.31 -6.46
CA LEU A 59 3.90 -0.69 -5.14
C LEU A 59 2.64 -0.97 -4.34
N ILE A 60 1.55 -1.33 -4.97
CA ILE A 60 0.30 -1.65 -4.28
C ILE A 60 0.14 -3.15 -4.08
N LEU A 61 0.26 -3.93 -5.15
CA LEU A 61 -0.24 -5.31 -5.20
C LEU A 61 0.84 -6.40 -5.17
N HIS A 62 2.11 -6.07 -5.31
CA HIS A 62 3.14 -7.10 -5.40
C HIS A 62 3.46 -7.70 -4.03
N SER A 63 3.41 -9.02 -3.92
CA SER A 63 3.57 -9.73 -2.64
C SER A 63 4.99 -9.70 -2.08
N ASP A 64 6.00 -9.63 -2.95
CA ASP A 64 7.40 -9.78 -2.54
C ASP A 64 8.16 -8.46 -2.49
N MET A 65 7.55 -7.37 -2.90
CA MET A 65 8.14 -6.03 -2.81
C MET A 65 8.02 -5.51 -1.38
N PRO A 66 9.16 -5.36 -0.62
CA PRO A 66 9.10 -5.08 0.83
C PRO A 66 8.34 -3.82 1.22
N ARG A 67 8.24 -2.83 0.34
CA ARG A 67 7.53 -1.57 0.61
C ARG A 67 6.18 -1.49 -0.09
N SER A 68 5.74 -2.55 -0.76
CA SER A 68 4.41 -2.56 -1.33
C SER A 68 3.35 -2.56 -0.23
N LEU A 69 2.16 -2.05 -0.55
CA LEU A 69 1.06 -2.03 0.41
C LEU A 69 0.68 -3.46 0.82
N ARG A 70 0.65 -4.37 -0.13
CA ARG A 70 0.33 -5.78 0.13
C ARG A 70 1.33 -6.43 1.08
N PHE A 71 2.63 -6.23 0.85
CA PHE A 71 3.67 -6.78 1.72
C PHE A 71 3.55 -6.23 3.14
N CYS A 72 3.34 -4.91 3.26
CA CYS A 72 3.18 -4.27 4.56
C CYS A 72 1.96 -4.79 5.32
N LEU A 73 0.82 -4.92 4.65
CA LEU A 73 -0.40 -5.43 5.26
C LEU A 73 -0.29 -6.90 5.65
N ASN A 74 0.42 -7.70 4.85
CA ASN A 74 0.69 -9.09 5.23
C ASN A 74 1.45 -9.15 6.56
N GLY A 75 2.47 -8.29 6.73
CA GLY A 75 3.20 -8.18 7.97
C GLY A 75 2.33 -7.73 9.15
N VAL A 76 1.45 -6.76 8.92
CA VAL A 76 0.51 -6.28 9.94
C VAL A 76 -0.42 -7.41 10.39
N VAL A 77 -1.02 -8.13 9.46
CA VAL A 77 -1.94 -9.25 9.79
C VAL A 77 -1.21 -10.32 10.59
N LYS A 78 -0.02 -10.74 10.13
CA LYS A 78 0.77 -11.76 10.83
C LYS A 78 1.14 -11.33 12.25
N ASN A 79 1.55 -10.08 12.43
CA ASN A 79 1.93 -9.57 13.74
C ASN A 79 0.71 -9.46 14.69
N ILE A 80 -0.44 -9.03 14.18
CA ILE A 80 -1.66 -8.99 14.99
C ILE A 80 -2.06 -10.42 15.41
N GLU A 81 -1.96 -11.40 14.51
CA GLU A 81 -2.24 -12.80 14.86
C GLU A 81 -1.35 -13.32 15.97
N LEU A 82 -0.06 -12.94 15.96
CA LEU A 82 0.89 -13.37 16.99
C LEU A 82 0.60 -12.79 18.36
N VAL A 83 0.05 -11.57 18.44
CA VAL A 83 -0.23 -10.89 19.71
C VAL A 83 -1.75 -10.83 20.01
N ALA A 84 -2.56 -11.57 19.27
CA ALA A 84 -4.01 -11.54 19.41
C ALA A 84 -4.47 -11.84 20.85
N ASN A 85 -5.49 -11.10 21.28
CA ASN A 85 -6.10 -11.26 22.58
C ASN A 85 -7.64 -11.26 22.45
N SER A 86 -8.35 -11.30 23.58
CA SER A 86 -9.82 -11.34 23.56
C SER A 86 -10.47 -10.06 23.02
N HIS A 87 -9.72 -8.96 22.90
CA HIS A 87 -10.22 -7.66 22.44
C HIS A 87 -9.84 -7.34 20.99
N SER A 88 -8.99 -8.14 20.36
CA SER A 88 -8.40 -7.82 19.05
C SER A 88 -9.15 -8.43 17.86
N GLY A 89 -10.28 -9.12 18.09
CA GLY A 89 -11.00 -9.82 17.02
C GLY A 89 -11.44 -8.91 15.89
N GLU A 90 -12.00 -7.75 16.19
CA GLU A 90 -12.46 -6.81 15.17
C GLU A 90 -11.28 -6.16 14.43
N THR A 91 -10.22 -5.80 15.15
CA THR A 91 -8.99 -5.24 14.55
C THR A 91 -8.37 -6.25 13.58
N LEU A 92 -8.27 -7.52 13.98
CA LEU A 92 -7.75 -8.58 13.11
C LEU A 92 -8.65 -8.77 11.89
N ARG A 93 -9.97 -8.72 12.06
CA ARG A 93 -10.93 -8.84 10.94
C ARG A 93 -10.74 -7.69 9.95
N GLN A 94 -10.62 -6.46 10.41
CA GLN A 94 -10.41 -5.29 9.55
C GLN A 94 -9.08 -5.37 8.81
N ALA A 95 -8.01 -5.77 9.48
CA ALA A 95 -6.71 -5.97 8.85
C ALA A 95 -6.77 -7.05 7.77
N GLY A 96 -7.46 -8.16 8.04
CA GLY A 96 -7.64 -9.26 7.10
C GLY A 96 -8.45 -8.85 5.87
N LEU A 97 -9.52 -8.07 6.06
CA LEU A 97 -10.32 -7.56 4.95
C LEU A 97 -9.49 -6.62 4.05
N LEU A 98 -8.75 -5.71 4.65
CA LEU A 98 -7.91 -4.78 3.91
C LEU A 98 -6.81 -5.53 3.15
N TYR A 99 -6.18 -6.50 3.78
CA TYR A 99 -5.18 -7.36 3.14
C TYR A 99 -5.79 -8.14 1.96
N SER A 100 -7.00 -8.70 2.13
CA SER A 100 -7.67 -9.44 1.07
C SER A 100 -7.96 -8.58 -0.16
N GLN A 101 -8.29 -7.30 0.03
CA GLN A 101 -8.48 -6.37 -1.09
C GLN A 101 -7.19 -6.19 -1.89
N LEU A 102 -6.03 -6.22 -1.24
CA LEU A 102 -4.75 -6.15 -1.93
C LEU A 102 -4.36 -7.48 -2.57
N ARG A 103 -4.60 -8.59 -1.87
CA ARG A 103 -4.25 -9.93 -2.36
C ARG A 103 -5.02 -10.30 -3.63
N TYR A 104 -6.29 -9.97 -3.70
CA TYR A 104 -7.17 -10.32 -4.81
C TYR A 104 -7.47 -9.14 -5.72
N GLY A 105 -6.91 -7.97 -5.43
CA GLY A 105 -7.10 -6.77 -6.22
C GLY A 105 -6.42 -6.82 -7.58
N ARG A 106 -6.98 -6.08 -8.51
CA ARG A 106 -6.42 -5.89 -9.85
C ARG A 106 -6.14 -4.41 -10.08
N ILE A 107 -5.01 -4.13 -10.71
CA ILE A 107 -4.64 -2.74 -10.97
C ILE A 107 -5.66 -2.03 -11.86
N GLU A 108 -6.27 -2.75 -12.79
CA GLU A 108 -7.29 -2.19 -13.68
C GLU A 108 -8.49 -1.67 -12.90
N ASP A 109 -8.92 -2.39 -11.87
CA ASP A 109 -10.05 -2.00 -11.04
C ASP A 109 -9.71 -0.78 -10.17
N ILE A 110 -8.49 -0.74 -9.64
CA ILE A 110 -7.98 0.40 -8.87
C ILE A 110 -7.95 1.67 -9.74
N LEU A 111 -7.47 1.55 -10.96
CA LEU A 111 -7.38 2.68 -11.89
C LEU A 111 -8.75 3.14 -12.36
N LYS A 112 -9.74 2.25 -12.46
CA LYS A 112 -11.13 2.63 -12.76
C LYS A 112 -11.75 3.49 -11.67
N VAL A 113 -11.51 3.15 -10.42
CA VAL A 113 -11.95 3.94 -9.27
C VAL A 113 -11.23 5.30 -9.27
N GLY A 114 -10.01 5.32 -9.72
CA GLY A 114 -9.11 6.45 -9.65
C GLY A 114 -8.07 6.24 -8.55
N LEU A 115 -6.80 6.33 -8.93
CA LEU A 115 -5.71 6.00 -8.01
C LEU A 115 -5.72 6.89 -6.76
N HIS A 116 -5.92 8.19 -6.94
CA HIS A 116 -5.98 9.12 -5.80
C HIS A 116 -7.09 8.76 -4.82
N THR A 117 -8.30 8.52 -5.34
CA THR A 117 -9.46 8.13 -4.53
C THR A 117 -9.20 6.82 -3.81
N TRP A 118 -8.66 5.83 -4.51
CA TRP A 118 -8.37 4.53 -3.94
C TRP A 118 -7.31 4.62 -2.83
N LEU A 119 -6.23 5.37 -3.08
CA LEU A 119 -5.14 5.54 -2.10
C LEU A 119 -5.62 6.33 -0.87
N THR A 120 -6.44 7.34 -1.07
CA THR A 120 -7.02 8.11 0.04
C THR A 120 -7.89 7.22 0.93
N ASP A 121 -8.76 6.43 0.34
CA ASP A 121 -9.58 5.45 1.07
C ASP A 121 -8.71 4.43 1.81
N PHE A 122 -7.66 3.93 1.15
CA PHE A 122 -6.72 3.00 1.78
C PHE A 122 -6.04 3.63 3.00
N MET A 123 -5.55 4.87 2.87
CA MET A 123 -4.91 5.57 3.99
C MET A 123 -5.86 5.78 5.16
N ASP A 124 -7.12 6.13 4.89
CA ASP A 124 -8.14 6.28 5.93
C ASP A 124 -8.35 4.97 6.69
N ARG A 125 -8.40 3.85 5.97
CA ARG A 125 -8.53 2.53 6.58
C ARG A 125 -7.29 2.16 7.41
N ILE A 126 -6.10 2.53 6.95
CA ILE A 126 -4.85 2.32 7.70
C ILE A 126 -4.88 3.10 9.02
N TYR A 127 -5.36 4.34 9.02
CA TYR A 127 -5.48 5.13 10.24
C TYR A 127 -6.49 4.52 11.22
N LEU A 128 -7.64 4.06 10.72
CA LEU A 128 -8.62 3.36 11.55
C LEU A 128 -8.05 2.06 12.13
N LEU A 129 -7.29 1.33 11.34
CA LEU A 129 -6.61 0.12 11.80
C LEU A 129 -5.59 0.45 12.90
N GLY A 130 -4.82 1.52 12.73
CA GLY A 130 -3.88 2.01 13.74
C GLY A 130 -4.56 2.36 15.05
N ASP A 131 -5.72 3.02 14.99
CA ASP A 131 -6.53 3.31 16.18
C ASP A 131 -7.00 2.03 16.87
N GLY A 132 -7.46 1.05 16.10
CA GLY A 132 -7.86 -0.25 16.64
C GLY A 132 -6.72 -0.97 17.34
N ILE A 133 -5.53 -0.97 16.73
CA ILE A 133 -4.33 -1.56 17.34
C ILE A 133 -3.98 -0.84 18.63
N SER A 134 -4.02 0.49 18.63
CA SER A 134 -3.74 1.28 19.81
C SER A 134 -4.70 0.96 20.97
N LYS A 135 -5.99 0.86 20.66
CA LYS A 135 -7.02 0.52 21.66
C LYS A 135 -6.87 -0.89 22.21
N ASP A 136 -6.54 -1.84 21.34
CA ASP A 136 -6.50 -3.26 21.73
C ASP A 136 -5.24 -3.64 22.47
N PHE A 137 -4.10 -2.99 22.18
CA PHE A 137 -2.79 -3.44 22.66
C PHE A 137 -2.02 -2.40 23.45
N LEU A 138 -2.27 -1.10 23.25
CA LEU A 138 -1.47 -0.02 23.84
C LEU A 138 -2.20 0.72 24.96
N VAL A 139 -3.53 0.65 25.01
CA VAL A 139 -4.31 1.29 26.08
C VAL A 139 -4.36 0.36 27.28
N PRO A 140 -4.06 0.85 28.54
CA PRO A 140 -4.09 0.02 29.73
C PRO A 140 -5.48 -0.58 29.98
N MET A 141 -5.50 -1.86 30.33
CA MET A 141 -6.74 -2.63 30.59
C MET A 141 -7.51 -2.14 31.82
N SER A 142 -6.89 -1.35 32.69
CA SER A 142 -7.54 -0.79 33.86
C SER A 142 -8.72 0.12 33.56
N GLU A 143 -8.81 0.64 32.35
CA GLU A 143 -9.93 1.48 31.91
C GLU A 143 -11.11 0.67 31.39
N ALA A 144 -10.93 -0.62 31.22
CA ALA A 144 -11.97 -1.52 30.71
C ALA A 144 -12.82 -2.17 31.81
N ALA A 145 -12.57 -1.83 33.03
CA ALA A 145 -13.30 -2.41 34.17
C ALA A 145 -14.62 -1.68 34.48
#